data_c18af89f3412e0d2c43f379e36e91f2f
#
_entry.id   c18af89f3412e0d2c43f379e36e91f2f
#
_cell.length_a   1.000
_cell.length_b   1.000
_cell.length_c   1.000
_cell.angle_alpha   90.00
_cell.angle_beta   90.00
_cell.angle_gamma   90.00
#
_symmetry.space_group_name_H-M   'P 1'
#
loop_
_entity.id
_entity.type
_entity.pdbx_description
1 polymer ?
#
loop_
_entity_poly.entity_id
_entity_poly.type
_entity_poly.pdbx_seq_one_letter_code
_entity_poly.pdbx_strand_id
1 'polypeptide(L)'
;SIGFRLNPNIDAKTHQKISTGKAENKFGLSIKNFKSFYKSVKKYKNINLDALSVHIGSQILSDVPYKKMLNVMSNLIKELKLDLKFLDLGGGFGIRYNEKDKPINLKKYSGSVSKLAKKLKCKIIFEPGRCIIGDTGILLSKIQYIKKGAKKDFIIIDAGMNDFMRPALYDAVHKIIPI
;
A
#
# COMPACT_ATOMS: atom_id res chain seq x y z
N SER A 1 -2.47 -10.94 -23.36
CA SER A 1 -1.54 -10.32 -22.39
C SER A 1 -1.96 -10.64 -20.97
N ILE A 2 -1.02 -10.90 -20.09
CA ILE A 2 -1.23 -11.15 -18.66
C ILE A 2 -0.23 -10.34 -17.83
N GLY A 3 -0.60 -10.12 -16.55
CA GLY A 3 0.28 -9.59 -15.53
C GLY A 3 0.28 -10.49 -14.29
N PHE A 4 1.40 -10.49 -13.56
CA PHE A 4 1.50 -11.19 -12.29
C PHE A 4 1.72 -10.23 -11.14
N ARG A 5 0.93 -10.39 -10.08
CA ARG A 5 1.20 -9.74 -8.81
C ARG A 5 2.22 -10.53 -8.01
N LEU A 6 3.29 -9.85 -7.60
CA LEU A 6 4.38 -10.44 -6.85
C LEU A 6 4.35 -9.99 -5.39
N ASN A 7 4.81 -10.89 -4.52
CA ASN A 7 5.11 -10.58 -3.14
C ASN A 7 6.64 -10.44 -3.00
N PRO A 8 7.15 -9.23 -2.79
CA PRO A 8 8.59 -8.99 -2.73
C PRO A 8 9.22 -9.31 -1.38
N ASN A 9 8.45 -9.82 -0.41
CA ASN A 9 8.85 -10.07 0.97
C ASN A 9 9.46 -8.84 1.65
N ILE A 10 8.73 -7.75 1.65
CA ILE A 10 9.14 -6.48 2.25
C ILE A 10 8.21 -6.11 3.39
N ASP A 11 8.79 -5.88 4.56
CA ASP A 11 8.08 -5.31 5.69
C ASP A 11 7.98 -3.79 5.54
N ALA A 12 6.79 -3.31 5.31
CA ALA A 12 6.49 -1.88 5.21
C ALA A 12 6.36 -1.20 6.58
N LYS A 13 6.50 -1.96 7.69
CA LYS A 13 6.36 -1.49 9.08
C LYS A 13 5.02 -0.77 9.32
N THR A 14 3.96 -1.29 8.76
CA THR A 14 2.59 -0.81 8.92
C THR A 14 1.80 -1.74 9.85
N HIS A 15 0.59 -1.35 10.24
CA HIS A 15 -0.29 -2.19 11.06
C HIS A 15 -0.45 -3.57 10.39
N GLN A 16 -0.42 -4.65 11.21
CA GLN A 16 -0.40 -6.03 10.72
C GLN A 16 -1.54 -6.36 9.74
N LYS A 17 -2.75 -5.86 10.02
CA LYS A 17 -3.94 -6.09 9.17
C LYS A 17 -3.91 -5.37 7.80
N ILE A 18 -2.99 -4.43 7.59
CA ILE A 18 -2.84 -3.68 6.32
C ILE A 18 -1.48 -3.89 5.65
N SER A 19 -0.65 -4.79 6.18
CA SER A 19 0.58 -5.25 5.55
C SER A 19 0.27 -6.28 4.48
N THR A 20 0.85 -6.15 3.30
CA THR A 20 0.60 -7.07 2.17
C THR A 20 1.88 -7.54 1.47
N GLY A 21 3.03 -7.05 1.92
CA GLY A 21 4.33 -7.31 1.27
C GLY A 21 5.21 -8.36 1.93
N LYS A 22 4.80 -8.94 3.07
CA LYS A 22 5.56 -9.97 3.78
C LYS A 22 5.29 -11.36 3.22
N ALA A 23 6.22 -12.28 3.43
CA ALA A 23 6.12 -13.66 2.93
C ALA A 23 4.86 -14.40 3.41
N GLU A 24 4.41 -14.14 4.65
CA GLU A 24 3.21 -14.74 5.23
C GLU A 24 1.89 -14.14 4.72
N ASN A 25 1.93 -13.04 3.96
CA ASN A 25 0.72 -12.44 3.44
C ASN A 25 0.16 -13.23 2.26
N LYS A 26 -1.17 -13.33 2.17
CA LYS A 26 -1.89 -14.11 1.16
C LYS A 26 -1.81 -13.59 -0.29
N PHE A 27 -1.23 -12.40 -0.49
CA PHE A 27 -1.28 -11.69 -1.77
C PHE A 27 -0.03 -11.91 -2.61
N GLY A 28 -0.23 -12.16 -3.90
CA GLY A 28 0.84 -12.27 -4.89
C GLY A 28 1.65 -13.56 -4.81
N LEU A 29 2.42 -13.82 -5.84
CA LEU A 29 3.37 -14.92 -5.88
C LEU A 29 4.69 -14.51 -5.22
N SER A 30 5.30 -15.40 -4.45
CA SER A 30 6.68 -15.19 -4.01
C SER A 30 7.62 -15.10 -5.23
N ILE A 31 8.72 -14.37 -5.10
CA ILE A 31 9.72 -14.26 -6.16
C ILE A 31 10.23 -15.67 -6.60
N LYS A 32 10.41 -16.58 -5.65
CA LYS A 32 10.84 -17.96 -5.93
C LYS A 32 9.80 -18.70 -6.79
N ASN A 33 8.54 -18.65 -6.39
CA ASN A 33 7.45 -19.33 -7.12
C ASN A 33 7.24 -18.70 -8.50
N PHE A 34 7.33 -17.37 -8.60
CA PHE A 34 7.25 -16.69 -9.89
C PHE A 34 8.34 -17.15 -10.85
N LYS A 35 9.61 -17.24 -10.41
CA LYS A 35 10.72 -17.71 -11.24
C LYS A 35 10.49 -19.13 -11.78
N SER A 36 9.97 -20.02 -10.93
CA SER A 36 9.61 -21.38 -11.35
C SER A 36 8.46 -21.38 -12.35
N PHE A 37 7.39 -20.62 -12.05
CA PHE A 37 6.22 -20.54 -12.89
C PHE A 37 6.50 -19.88 -14.25
N TYR A 38 7.32 -18.83 -14.27
CA TYR A 38 7.69 -18.12 -15.51
C TYR A 38 8.34 -19.05 -16.55
N LYS A 39 9.15 -20.02 -16.12
CA LYS A 39 9.73 -21.04 -17.02
C LYS A 39 8.65 -21.86 -17.72
N SER A 40 7.56 -22.16 -17.02
CA SER A 40 6.41 -22.86 -17.58
C SER A 40 5.58 -21.97 -18.53
N VAL A 41 5.35 -20.73 -18.13
CA VAL A 41 4.59 -19.74 -18.95
C VAL A 41 5.20 -19.52 -20.32
N LYS A 42 6.54 -19.47 -20.41
CA LYS A 42 7.26 -19.33 -21.67
C LYS A 42 6.95 -20.41 -22.73
N LYS A 43 6.43 -21.56 -22.31
CA LYS A 43 6.08 -22.67 -23.22
C LYS A 43 4.75 -22.40 -23.96
N TYR A 44 3.93 -21.49 -23.49
CA TYR A 44 2.62 -21.21 -24.05
C TYR A 44 2.67 -20.03 -25.04
N LYS A 45 2.53 -20.35 -26.33
CA LYS A 45 2.60 -19.35 -27.42
C LYS A 45 1.51 -18.28 -27.35
N ASN A 46 0.39 -18.59 -26.71
CA ASN A 46 -0.78 -17.69 -26.60
C ASN A 46 -0.75 -16.80 -25.35
N ILE A 47 0.32 -16.88 -24.55
CA ILE A 47 0.46 -16.10 -23.32
C ILE A 47 1.64 -15.14 -23.46
N ASN A 48 1.33 -13.84 -23.38
CA ASN A 48 2.35 -12.79 -23.31
C ASN A 48 2.38 -12.20 -21.90
N LEU A 49 3.51 -12.29 -21.23
CA LEU A 49 3.74 -11.62 -19.94
C LEU A 49 4.13 -10.18 -20.22
N ASP A 50 3.15 -9.28 -20.14
CA ASP A 50 3.34 -7.86 -20.43
C ASP A 50 3.48 -7.00 -19.17
N ALA A 51 3.11 -7.53 -17.99
CA ALA A 51 3.11 -6.74 -16.76
C ALA A 51 3.56 -7.52 -15.52
N LEU A 52 4.18 -6.82 -14.61
CA LEU A 52 4.30 -7.23 -13.21
C LEU A 52 3.65 -6.17 -12.32
N SER A 53 3.03 -6.60 -11.24
CA SER A 53 2.50 -5.70 -10.22
C SER A 53 3.02 -6.06 -8.83
N VAL A 54 3.07 -5.04 -7.96
CA VAL A 54 3.48 -5.20 -6.57
C VAL A 54 2.76 -4.18 -5.69
N HIS A 55 2.30 -4.63 -4.52
CA HIS A 55 1.71 -3.74 -3.51
C HIS A 55 2.17 -4.21 -2.14
N ILE A 56 2.90 -3.36 -1.41
CA ILE A 56 3.62 -3.75 -0.19
C ILE A 56 2.90 -3.42 1.10
N GLY A 57 1.79 -2.72 1.03
CA GLY A 57 0.99 -2.35 2.21
C GLY A 57 0.29 -1.02 2.06
N SER A 58 -0.33 -0.59 3.13
CA SER A 58 -1.09 0.66 3.20
C SER A 58 -0.58 1.52 4.37
N GLN A 59 -0.77 2.85 4.31
CA GLN A 59 -0.30 3.80 5.31
C GLN A 59 1.23 3.78 5.50
N ILE A 60 1.96 3.76 4.39
CA ILE A 60 3.43 3.76 4.39
C ILE A 60 3.93 5.20 4.41
N LEU A 61 4.60 5.58 5.49
CA LEU A 61 5.11 6.93 5.71
C LEU A 61 6.61 7.08 5.40
N SER A 62 7.31 5.96 5.10
CA SER A 62 8.74 5.95 4.81
C SER A 62 9.02 5.57 3.35
N ASP A 63 10.03 6.18 2.75
CA ASP A 63 10.51 5.84 1.41
C ASP A 63 11.36 4.56 1.37
N VAL A 64 11.82 4.08 2.52
CA VAL A 64 12.73 2.92 2.62
C VAL A 64 12.11 1.63 2.07
N PRO A 65 10.87 1.24 2.45
CA PRO A 65 10.23 0.05 1.88
C PRO A 65 10.05 0.15 0.36
N TYR A 66 9.69 1.32 -0.15
CA TYR A 66 9.55 1.53 -1.59
C TYR A 66 10.87 1.41 -2.34
N LYS A 67 11.97 1.93 -1.80
CA LYS A 67 13.31 1.77 -2.39
C LYS A 67 13.71 0.30 -2.46
N LYS A 68 13.46 -0.46 -1.38
CA LYS A 68 13.70 -1.91 -1.35
C LYS A 68 12.88 -2.61 -2.44
N MET A 69 11.59 -2.27 -2.55
CA MET A 69 10.69 -2.79 -3.57
C MET A 69 11.21 -2.53 -5.00
N LEU A 70 11.58 -1.27 -5.30
CA LEU A 70 12.14 -0.91 -6.61
C LEU A 70 13.40 -1.71 -6.94
N ASN A 71 14.28 -1.92 -5.96
CA ASN A 71 15.49 -2.72 -6.14
C ASN A 71 15.17 -4.20 -6.41
N VAL A 72 14.26 -4.80 -5.64
CA VAL A 72 13.84 -6.20 -5.84
C VAL A 72 13.25 -6.38 -7.24
N MET A 73 12.33 -5.49 -7.65
CA MET A 73 11.70 -5.56 -8.96
C MET A 73 12.71 -5.34 -10.10
N SER A 74 13.59 -4.35 -9.97
CA SER A 74 14.65 -4.09 -10.95
C SER A 74 15.57 -5.29 -11.14
N ASN A 75 15.97 -5.92 -10.04
CA ASN A 75 16.86 -7.09 -10.09
C ASN A 75 16.18 -8.29 -10.73
N LEU A 76 14.94 -8.57 -10.36
CA LEU A 76 14.16 -9.66 -10.93
C LEU A 76 13.96 -9.51 -12.44
N ILE A 77 13.56 -8.31 -12.88
CA ILE A 77 13.33 -8.00 -14.31
C ILE A 77 14.62 -8.21 -15.11
N LYS A 78 15.76 -7.75 -14.58
CA LYS A 78 17.05 -7.94 -15.22
C LYS A 78 17.49 -9.40 -15.26
N GLU A 79 17.39 -10.11 -14.13
CA GLU A 79 17.79 -11.51 -13.99
C GLU A 79 17.07 -12.40 -14.99
N LEU A 80 15.77 -12.19 -15.13
CA LEU A 80 14.93 -12.98 -16.03
C LEU A 80 14.86 -12.40 -17.45
N LYS A 81 15.52 -11.27 -17.72
CA LYS A 81 15.50 -10.54 -19.00
C LYS A 81 14.06 -10.31 -19.48
N LEU A 82 13.19 -9.83 -18.57
CA LEU A 82 11.79 -9.58 -18.88
C LEU A 82 11.67 -8.32 -19.74
N ASP A 83 10.91 -8.43 -20.83
CA ASP A 83 10.47 -7.30 -21.64
C ASP A 83 9.03 -6.98 -21.27
N LEU A 84 8.85 -5.97 -20.42
CA LEU A 84 7.56 -5.60 -19.86
C LEU A 84 7.04 -4.32 -20.50
N LYS A 85 5.75 -4.30 -20.82
CA LYS A 85 5.05 -3.07 -21.22
C LYS A 85 4.70 -2.22 -19.99
N PHE A 86 4.36 -2.87 -18.87
CA PHE A 86 3.88 -2.20 -17.66
C PHE A 86 4.56 -2.75 -16.42
N LEU A 87 4.88 -1.86 -15.50
CA LEU A 87 5.26 -2.19 -14.13
C LEU A 87 4.36 -1.41 -13.19
N ASP A 88 3.47 -2.13 -12.52
CA ASP A 88 2.57 -1.57 -11.52
C ASP A 88 3.24 -1.63 -10.15
N LEU A 89 3.44 -0.48 -9.55
CA LEU A 89 4.09 -0.29 -8.26
C LEU A 89 3.09 -0.20 -7.10
N GLY A 90 1.80 -0.40 -7.39
CA GLY A 90 0.72 -0.31 -6.42
C GLY A 90 0.54 1.08 -5.84
N GLY A 91 0.07 1.12 -4.63
CA GLY A 91 -0.16 2.35 -3.88
C GLY A 91 0.43 2.29 -2.48
N GLY A 92 -0.42 2.56 -1.49
CA GLY A 92 -0.07 2.44 -0.09
C GLY A 92 0.50 3.69 0.53
N PHE A 93 0.59 4.81 -0.21
CA PHE A 93 1.06 6.09 0.31
C PHE A 93 0.22 6.53 1.50
N GLY A 94 0.90 6.75 2.63
CA GLY A 94 0.27 7.17 3.87
C GLY A 94 -0.05 8.64 3.89
N ILE A 95 -1.06 8.99 4.70
CA ILE A 95 -1.44 10.36 5.04
C ILE A 95 -1.10 10.64 6.50
N ARG A 96 -1.20 11.88 6.88
CA ARG A 96 -0.96 12.35 8.24
C ARG A 96 -2.21 12.15 9.09
N TYR A 97 -2.14 11.29 10.11
CA TYR A 97 -3.21 11.12 11.11
C TYR A 97 -2.90 11.87 12.41
N ASN A 98 -1.63 12.07 12.71
CA ASN A 98 -1.20 12.84 13.88
C ASN A 98 -0.06 13.78 13.51
N GLU A 99 0.28 14.71 14.40
CA GLU A 99 1.29 15.75 14.14
C GLU A 99 2.70 15.21 13.93
N LYS A 100 3.00 14.04 14.44
CA LYS A 100 4.31 13.39 14.31
C LYS A 100 4.47 12.67 12.94
N ASP A 101 3.37 12.38 12.28
CA ASP A 101 3.41 11.68 10.99
C ASP A 101 4.02 12.59 9.91
N LYS A 102 4.99 12.05 9.20
CA LYS A 102 5.63 12.70 8.06
C LYS A 102 5.35 11.88 6.81
N PRO A 103 4.45 12.33 5.94
CA PRO A 103 4.19 11.65 4.68
C PRO A 103 5.46 11.51 3.84
N ILE A 104 5.48 10.48 3.01
CA ILE A 104 6.60 10.24 2.10
C ILE A 104 6.84 11.44 1.18
N ASN A 105 8.11 11.75 0.90
CA ASN A 105 8.47 12.75 -0.09
C ASN A 105 8.24 12.20 -1.51
N LEU A 106 7.06 12.50 -2.08
CA LEU A 106 6.65 12.02 -3.40
C LEU A 106 7.58 12.51 -4.52
N LYS A 107 8.14 13.72 -4.41
CA LYS A 107 9.10 14.24 -5.40
C LYS A 107 10.37 13.39 -5.45
N LYS A 108 10.91 13.00 -4.29
CA LYS A 108 12.07 12.12 -4.20
C LYS A 108 11.76 10.72 -4.71
N TYR A 109 10.59 10.19 -4.35
CA TYR A 109 10.14 8.88 -4.80
C TYR A 109 9.93 8.85 -6.33
N SER A 110 9.24 9.84 -6.90
CA SER A 110 9.02 9.94 -8.34
C SER A 110 10.31 10.02 -9.14
N GLY A 111 11.33 10.70 -8.63
CA GLY A 111 12.66 10.72 -9.24
C GLY A 111 13.31 9.33 -9.32
N SER A 112 13.16 8.51 -8.28
CA SER A 112 13.65 7.12 -8.27
C SER A 112 12.88 6.24 -9.26
N VAL A 113 11.56 6.40 -9.32
CA VAL A 113 10.70 5.66 -10.25
C VAL A 113 10.97 6.05 -11.70
N SER A 114 11.15 7.35 -11.99
CA SER A 114 11.46 7.83 -13.34
C SER A 114 12.77 7.25 -13.86
N LYS A 115 13.80 7.16 -13.01
CA LYS A 115 15.07 6.52 -13.36
C LYS A 115 14.87 5.03 -13.69
N LEU A 116 14.04 4.33 -12.90
CA LEU A 116 13.73 2.93 -13.12
C LEU A 116 12.96 2.73 -14.44
N ALA A 117 11.92 3.52 -14.68
CA ALA A 117 11.09 3.46 -15.89
C ALA A 117 11.92 3.65 -17.17
N LYS A 118 12.80 4.67 -17.18
CA LYS A 118 13.73 4.91 -18.31
C LYS A 118 14.64 3.71 -18.55
N LYS A 119 15.16 3.10 -17.48
CA LYS A 119 16.07 1.95 -17.57
C LYS A 119 15.37 0.69 -18.08
N LEU A 120 14.13 0.47 -17.66
CA LEU A 120 13.33 -0.71 -18.04
C LEU A 120 12.55 -0.51 -19.33
N LYS A 121 12.45 0.72 -19.84
CA LYS A 121 11.67 1.11 -21.03
C LYS A 121 10.19 0.67 -20.94
N CYS A 122 9.62 0.62 -19.73
CA CYS A 122 8.22 0.26 -19.49
C CYS A 122 7.42 1.44 -18.93
N LYS A 123 6.10 1.36 -19.07
CA LYS A 123 5.16 2.30 -18.44
C LYS A 123 4.97 1.92 -16.98
N ILE A 124 4.94 2.92 -16.12
CA ILE A 124 4.66 2.73 -14.69
C ILE A 124 3.18 2.97 -14.43
N ILE A 125 2.59 2.10 -13.62
CA ILE A 125 1.24 2.23 -13.09
C ILE A 125 1.34 2.45 -11.57
N PHE A 126 0.45 3.28 -11.03
CA PHE A 126 0.25 3.48 -9.62
C PHE A 126 -1.22 3.27 -9.27
N GLU A 127 -1.47 2.77 -8.07
CA GLU A 127 -2.81 2.56 -7.51
C GLU A 127 -2.98 3.41 -6.23
N PRO A 128 -2.90 4.76 -6.31
CA PRO A 128 -3.06 5.61 -5.13
C PRO A 128 -4.51 5.56 -4.66
N GLY A 129 -4.72 5.33 -3.37
CA GLY A 129 -6.03 5.33 -2.73
C GLY A 129 -6.09 6.37 -1.64
N ARG A 130 -5.68 5.99 -0.44
CA ARG A 130 -5.78 6.83 0.77
C ARG A 130 -5.18 8.23 0.61
N CYS A 131 -4.04 8.37 -0.03
CA CYS A 131 -3.39 9.67 -0.23
C CYS A 131 -4.17 10.63 -1.13
N ILE A 132 -5.18 10.15 -1.87
CA ILE A 132 -6.08 10.99 -2.66
C ILE A 132 -7.33 11.33 -1.85
N ILE A 133 -7.94 10.33 -1.20
CA ILE A 133 -9.29 10.48 -0.62
C ILE A 133 -9.28 10.61 0.92
N GLY A 134 -8.14 10.41 1.58
CA GLY A 134 -8.09 10.31 3.03
C GLY A 134 -8.51 11.57 3.79
N ASP A 135 -8.33 12.74 3.19
CA ASP A 135 -8.63 14.05 3.78
C ASP A 135 -9.90 14.68 3.20
N THR A 136 -10.71 13.94 2.43
CA THR A 136 -11.85 14.50 1.68
C THR A 136 -13.19 14.37 2.40
N GLY A 137 -13.22 13.72 3.57
CA GLY A 137 -14.45 13.46 4.31
C GLY A 137 -14.34 13.77 5.79
N ILE A 138 -15.47 14.08 6.39
CA ILE A 138 -15.64 14.21 7.84
C ILE A 138 -16.79 13.32 8.31
N LEU A 139 -16.71 12.84 9.55
CA LEU A 139 -17.83 12.25 10.25
C LEU A 139 -18.41 13.32 11.20
N LEU A 140 -19.64 13.72 10.95
CA LEU A 140 -20.37 14.62 11.83
C LEU A 140 -21.20 13.79 12.81
N SER A 141 -21.09 14.08 14.10
CA SER A 141 -21.79 13.35 15.15
C SER A 141 -22.22 14.27 16.27
N LYS A 142 -23.37 13.99 16.87
CA LYS A 142 -23.97 14.76 17.97
C LYS A 142 -23.71 14.08 19.29
N ILE A 143 -23.35 14.87 20.31
CA ILE A 143 -23.28 14.39 21.70
C ILE A 143 -24.72 14.21 22.19
N GLN A 144 -25.05 12.95 22.58
CA GLN A 144 -26.34 12.60 23.13
C GLN A 144 -26.39 12.93 24.63
N TYR A 145 -25.35 12.53 25.35
CA TYR A 145 -25.17 12.87 26.78
C TYR A 145 -23.73 12.57 27.24
N ILE A 146 -23.40 13.06 28.42
CA ILE A 146 -22.13 12.81 29.10
C ILE A 146 -22.40 11.94 30.32
N LYS A 147 -21.87 10.72 30.33
CA LYS A 147 -21.93 9.82 31.48
C LYS A 147 -20.71 10.08 32.37
N LYS A 148 -20.98 10.54 33.58
CA LYS A 148 -19.93 10.71 34.62
C LYS A 148 -19.48 9.35 35.15
N GLY A 149 -18.18 9.13 35.23
CA GLY A 149 -17.59 7.91 35.79
C GLY A 149 -16.62 8.22 36.94
N ALA A 150 -16.25 7.21 37.71
CA ALA A 150 -15.36 7.38 38.84
C ALA A 150 -13.93 7.79 38.46
N LYS A 151 -13.42 7.35 37.29
CA LYS A 151 -12.04 7.62 36.82
C LYS A 151 -11.99 8.46 35.57
N LYS A 152 -13.03 8.41 34.76
CA LYS A 152 -13.13 9.14 33.48
C LYS A 152 -14.60 9.33 33.12
N ASP A 153 -14.88 10.39 32.39
CA ASP A 153 -16.18 10.67 31.81
C ASP A 153 -16.28 10.02 30.42
N PHE A 154 -17.49 9.70 30.01
CA PHE A 154 -17.78 9.16 28.70
C PHE A 154 -18.69 10.13 27.93
N ILE A 155 -18.25 10.50 26.75
CA ILE A 155 -19.06 11.26 25.80
C ILE A 155 -19.78 10.26 24.91
N ILE A 156 -21.09 10.20 25.04
CA ILE A 156 -21.93 9.30 24.23
C ILE A 156 -22.43 10.07 23.00
N ILE A 157 -22.16 9.52 21.83
CA ILE A 157 -22.48 10.12 20.53
C ILE A 157 -23.45 9.22 19.74
N ASP A 158 -24.05 9.76 18.70
CA ASP A 158 -24.97 9.05 17.81
C ASP A 158 -24.26 8.30 16.65
N ALA A 159 -22.98 8.06 16.78
CA ALA A 159 -22.22 7.24 15.84
C ALA A 159 -21.57 6.07 16.56
N GLY A 160 -21.62 4.90 15.94
CA GLY A 160 -21.05 3.67 16.47
C GLY A 160 -19.99 3.04 15.56
N MET A 161 -19.55 1.84 15.91
CA MET A 161 -18.57 1.10 15.14
C MET A 161 -19.07 0.72 13.73
N ASN A 162 -20.38 0.54 13.56
CA ASN A 162 -21.01 0.32 12.27
C ASN A 162 -20.90 1.52 11.32
N ASP A 163 -20.85 2.75 11.86
CA ASP A 163 -20.69 3.98 11.09
C ASP A 163 -19.21 4.27 10.85
N PHE A 164 -18.38 3.98 11.85
CA PHE A 164 -16.95 4.28 11.79
C PHE A 164 -16.09 3.23 12.50
N MET A 165 -15.84 2.12 11.84
CA MET A 165 -15.16 0.94 12.42
C MET A 165 -13.64 1.13 12.61
N ARG A 166 -13.01 2.10 11.97
CA ARG A 166 -11.54 2.19 11.91
C ARG A 166 -10.84 2.27 13.26
N PRO A 167 -11.33 3.05 14.26
CA PRO A 167 -10.68 3.07 15.58
C PRO A 167 -10.66 1.69 16.25
N ALA A 168 -11.78 0.96 16.20
CA ALA A 168 -11.89 -0.36 16.83
C ALA A 168 -11.14 -1.46 16.06
N LEU A 169 -11.10 -1.40 14.71
CA LEU A 169 -10.54 -2.45 13.88
C LEU A 169 -9.03 -2.31 13.65
N TYR A 170 -8.52 -1.09 13.59
CA TYR A 170 -7.14 -0.78 13.18
C TYR A 170 -6.40 0.09 14.18
N ASP A 171 -6.95 0.35 15.37
CA ASP A 171 -6.40 1.30 16.35
C ASP A 171 -6.13 2.68 15.71
N ALA A 172 -6.97 3.05 14.73
CA ALA A 172 -6.78 4.27 13.96
C ALA A 172 -7.16 5.49 14.78
N VAL A 173 -6.24 6.45 14.84
CA VAL A 173 -6.46 7.74 15.50
C VAL A 173 -7.01 8.73 14.49
N HIS A 174 -8.07 9.44 14.88
CA HIS A 174 -8.67 10.51 14.10
C HIS A 174 -8.82 11.76 14.97
N LYS A 175 -8.64 12.93 14.38
CA LYS A 175 -8.81 14.17 15.10
C LYS A 175 -10.30 14.41 15.36
N ILE A 176 -10.65 14.69 16.63
CA ILE A 176 -12.00 15.08 17.04
C ILE A 176 -11.97 16.59 17.27
N ILE A 177 -12.90 17.30 16.69
CA ILE A 177 -13.00 18.77 16.75
C ILE A 177 -14.43 19.13 17.13
N PRO A 178 -14.66 19.84 18.24
CA PRO A 178 -15.95 20.43 18.55
C PRO A 178 -16.31 21.49 17.50
N ILE A 179 -17.58 21.57 17.16
CA ILE A 179 -18.15 22.59 16.27
C ILE A 179 -19.32 23.27 16.92
#